data_5c1aea8f3f145c9167cf8ebb7afada5a
#
_entry.id   5c1aea8f3f145c9167cf8ebb7afada5a
#
_cell.length_a   1.000
_cell.length_b   1.000
_cell.length_c   1.000
_cell.angle_alpha   90.00
_cell.angle_beta   90.00
_cell.angle_gamma   90.00
#
_symmetry.space_group_name_H-M   'P 1'
#
loop_
_entity.id
_entity.type
_entity.pdbx_description
1 polymer ?
#
loop_
_entity_poly.entity_id
_entity_poly.type
_entity_poly.pdbx_seq_one_letter_code
_entity_poly.pdbx_strand_id
1 'polypeptide(L)'
;RRSRIEICELAYECGLYHDVGKSYVFMYIGNNYRRLLDEEFTCIQWHTVFGYELLCNVGGKDDLAPAALYHHTFYDGHGGYPKNYPPCPADIKPIVDALTVADSLDAATDNIGRCYTMAKPVDTLLGEFRAQRGTRYAPEVVALLDDEDFCRDLKETLDETRKSVYLEVYHVKR
;
A
#
# COMPACT_ATOMS: atom_id res chain seq x y z
N ARG A 1 3.60 11.74 -22.65
CA ARG A 1 3.90 10.36 -22.21
C ARG A 1 5.10 10.43 -21.30
N ARG A 2 5.00 10.00 -20.05
CA ARG A 2 6.12 9.98 -19.10
C ARG A 2 7.21 8.98 -19.55
N SER A 3 8.48 9.32 -19.34
CA SER A 3 9.59 8.40 -19.52
C SER A 3 9.58 7.30 -18.45
N ARG A 4 10.38 6.25 -18.63
CA ARG A 4 10.52 5.18 -17.63
C ARG A 4 11.01 5.71 -16.27
N ILE A 5 11.95 6.67 -16.29
CA ILE A 5 12.48 7.27 -15.05
C ILE A 5 11.39 8.03 -14.33
N GLU A 6 10.65 8.91 -15.02
CA GLU A 6 9.54 9.67 -14.42
C GLU A 6 8.43 8.76 -13.86
N ILE A 7 8.17 7.60 -14.50
CA ILE A 7 7.21 6.61 -13.97
C ILE A 7 7.73 5.98 -12.68
N CYS A 8 9.01 5.62 -12.61
CA CYS A 8 9.62 5.05 -11.41
C CYS A 8 9.65 6.06 -10.25
N GLU A 9 9.98 7.32 -10.53
CA GLU A 9 9.97 8.39 -9.54
C GLU A 9 8.55 8.63 -9.01
N LEU A 10 7.57 8.70 -9.90
CA LEU A 10 6.17 8.84 -9.51
C LEU A 10 5.67 7.65 -8.67
N ALA A 11 6.01 6.43 -9.06
CA ALA A 11 5.66 5.23 -8.30
C ALA A 11 6.29 5.22 -6.91
N TYR A 12 7.56 5.64 -6.79
CA TYR A 12 8.24 5.80 -5.51
C TYR A 12 7.54 6.83 -4.61
N GLU A 13 7.23 8.02 -5.15
CA GLU A 13 6.50 9.04 -4.40
C GLU A 13 5.09 8.58 -4.02
N CYS A 14 4.38 7.88 -4.91
CA CYS A 14 3.09 7.28 -4.59
C CYS A 14 3.22 6.30 -3.41
N GLY A 15 4.24 5.44 -3.42
CA GLY A 15 4.53 4.53 -2.31
C GLY A 15 4.84 5.26 -1.00
N LEU A 16 5.56 6.38 -1.06
CA LEU A 16 5.92 7.16 0.13
C LEU A 16 4.71 7.87 0.75
N TYR A 17 3.78 8.36 -0.06
CA TYR A 17 2.69 9.23 0.40
C TYR A 17 1.30 8.59 0.44
N HIS A 18 1.12 7.34 -0.02
CA HIS A 18 -0.21 6.71 -0.10
C HIS A 18 -0.96 6.71 1.25
N ASP A 19 -0.22 6.54 2.32
CA ASP A 19 -0.72 6.42 3.68
C ASP A 19 -0.67 7.73 4.50
N VAL A 20 -0.33 8.87 3.88
CA VAL A 20 -0.17 10.16 4.59
C VAL A 20 -1.40 10.56 5.39
N GLY A 21 -2.58 10.17 4.95
CA GLY A 21 -3.84 10.41 5.66
C GLY A 21 -3.97 9.66 7.00
N LYS A 22 -3.17 8.63 7.25
CA LYS A 22 -3.12 7.96 8.56
C LYS A 22 -2.70 8.90 9.69
N SER A 23 -1.95 9.96 9.39
CA SER A 23 -1.59 10.98 10.38
C SER A 23 -2.80 11.64 11.05
N TYR A 24 -3.92 11.75 10.34
CA TYR A 24 -5.18 12.27 10.90
C TYR A 24 -5.94 11.21 11.70
N VAL A 25 -5.91 9.97 11.24
CA VAL A 25 -6.67 8.88 11.85
C VAL A 25 -6.04 8.41 13.16
N PHE A 26 -4.72 8.30 13.22
CA PHE A 26 -4.00 7.84 14.42
C PHE A 26 -4.14 8.77 15.63
N MET A 27 -4.45 10.05 15.42
CA MET A 27 -4.78 10.95 16.52
C MET A 27 -5.99 10.49 17.35
N TYR A 28 -6.89 9.71 16.75
CA TYR A 28 -8.14 9.26 17.38
C TYR A 28 -8.11 7.81 17.85
N ILE A 29 -7.31 6.95 17.20
CA ILE A 29 -7.33 5.50 17.46
C ILE A 29 -6.23 5.07 18.42
N GLY A 30 -5.17 5.86 18.58
CA GLY A 30 -4.05 5.58 19.48
C GLY A 30 -3.18 4.38 19.06
N ASN A 31 -2.21 4.03 19.92
CA ASN A 31 -1.33 2.87 19.70
C ASN A 31 -2.08 1.57 20.00
N ASN A 32 -2.37 0.81 18.99
CA ASN A 32 -3.12 -0.43 19.13
C ASN A 32 -2.18 -1.61 19.39
N TYR A 33 -2.11 -2.01 20.66
CA TYR A 33 -1.50 -3.30 21.06
C TYR A 33 -2.50 -4.46 21.01
N ARG A 34 -3.67 -4.25 20.43
CA ARG A 34 -4.76 -5.20 20.27
C ARG A 34 -5.35 -5.13 18.86
N ARG A 35 -6.16 -6.13 18.53
CA ARG A 35 -6.97 -6.07 17.30
C ARG A 35 -7.92 -4.87 17.34
N LEU A 36 -8.05 -4.19 16.21
CA LEU A 36 -8.98 -3.08 16.04
C LEU A 36 -10.44 -3.54 16.22
N LEU A 37 -11.26 -2.67 16.78
CA LEU A 37 -12.72 -2.80 16.71
C LEU A 37 -13.20 -2.49 15.28
N ASP A 38 -14.40 -2.93 14.94
CA ASP A 38 -14.96 -2.71 13.60
C ASP A 38 -15.17 -1.21 13.32
N GLU A 39 -15.54 -0.43 14.35
CA GLU A 39 -15.68 1.02 14.27
C GLU A 39 -14.32 1.70 14.05
N GLU A 40 -13.27 1.23 14.72
CA GLU A 40 -11.91 1.74 14.54
C GLU A 40 -11.39 1.41 13.15
N PHE A 41 -11.68 0.21 12.64
CA PHE A 41 -11.33 -0.16 11.28
C PHE A 41 -12.07 0.73 10.26
N THR A 42 -13.34 1.04 10.51
CA THR A 42 -14.11 1.99 9.69
C THR A 42 -13.46 3.38 9.69
N CYS A 43 -13.02 3.87 10.86
CA CYS A 43 -12.29 5.13 10.95
C CYS A 43 -10.97 5.09 10.17
N ILE A 44 -10.22 3.98 10.24
CA ILE A 44 -8.96 3.84 9.50
C ILE A 44 -9.18 3.95 7.99
N GLN A 45 -10.28 3.42 7.45
CA GLN A 45 -10.57 3.52 6.01
C GLN A 45 -10.59 4.97 5.49
N TRP A 46 -10.91 5.94 6.34
CA TRP A 46 -10.91 7.36 5.99
C TRP A 46 -9.53 7.93 5.68
N HIS A 47 -8.43 7.21 6.02
CA HIS A 47 -7.09 7.71 5.67
C HIS A 47 -6.91 7.91 4.16
N THR A 48 -7.61 7.12 3.33
CA THR A 48 -7.54 7.26 1.88
C THR A 48 -8.10 8.59 1.41
N VAL A 49 -9.23 9.01 1.97
CA VAL A 49 -9.88 10.28 1.67
C VAL A 49 -9.09 11.46 2.22
N PHE A 50 -8.66 11.38 3.48
CA PHE A 50 -7.84 12.41 4.09
C PHE A 50 -6.50 12.59 3.40
N GLY A 51 -5.87 11.48 2.98
CA GLY A 51 -4.63 11.51 2.19
C GLY A 51 -4.83 12.22 0.84
N TYR A 52 -5.90 11.88 0.14
CA TYR A 52 -6.28 12.54 -1.11
C TYR A 52 -6.46 14.05 -0.92
N GLU A 53 -7.29 14.46 0.05
CA GLU A 53 -7.56 15.87 0.32
C GLU A 53 -6.28 16.62 0.73
N LEU A 54 -5.43 16.00 1.56
CA LEU A 54 -4.17 16.59 1.97
C LEU A 54 -3.26 16.84 0.76
N LEU A 55 -3.08 15.84 -0.10
CA LEU A 55 -2.20 15.94 -1.26
C LEU A 55 -2.72 16.94 -2.30
N CYS A 56 -4.03 17.03 -2.50
CA CYS A 56 -4.63 18.07 -3.36
C CYS A 56 -4.41 19.49 -2.81
N ASN A 57 -4.32 19.67 -1.50
CA ASN A 57 -4.11 20.98 -0.88
C ASN A 57 -2.64 21.36 -0.73
N VAL A 58 -1.71 20.43 -0.91
CA VAL A 58 -0.26 20.71 -0.92
C VAL A 58 0.18 20.91 -2.36
N GLY A 59 0.52 22.13 -2.73
CA GLY A 59 0.88 22.48 -4.11
C GLY A 59 1.95 21.56 -4.71
N GLY A 60 1.72 21.09 -5.93
CA GLY A 60 2.64 20.22 -6.68
C GLY A 60 2.61 18.74 -6.30
N LYS A 61 1.60 18.27 -5.56
CA LYS A 61 1.41 16.86 -5.18
C LYS A 61 0.09 16.25 -5.69
N ASP A 62 -0.63 16.96 -6.54
CA ASP A 62 -1.92 16.50 -7.10
C ASP A 62 -1.79 15.17 -7.85
N ASP A 63 -0.66 14.94 -8.51
CA ASP A 63 -0.36 13.69 -9.23
C ASP A 63 -0.30 12.45 -8.31
N LEU A 64 -0.06 12.65 -7.00
CA LEU A 64 0.02 11.58 -6.00
C LEU A 64 -1.33 11.28 -5.33
N ALA A 65 -2.23 12.25 -5.33
CA ALA A 65 -3.50 12.17 -4.62
C ALA A 65 -4.34 10.92 -5.02
N PRO A 66 -4.43 10.52 -6.31
CA PRO A 66 -5.13 9.30 -6.67
C PRO A 66 -4.54 8.03 -6.05
N ALA A 67 -3.22 7.96 -5.83
CA ALA A 67 -2.61 6.81 -5.16
C ALA A 67 -3.09 6.69 -3.71
N ALA A 68 -3.16 7.79 -2.98
CA ALA A 68 -3.72 7.80 -1.63
C ALA A 68 -5.19 7.39 -1.61
N LEU A 69 -6.00 7.82 -2.59
CA LEU A 69 -7.43 7.53 -2.62
C LEU A 69 -7.73 6.07 -2.98
N TYR A 70 -7.02 5.51 -3.97
CA TYR A 70 -7.45 4.27 -4.63
C TYR A 70 -6.65 3.01 -4.28
N HIS A 71 -5.57 3.08 -3.50
CA HIS A 71 -4.72 1.90 -3.21
C HIS A 71 -5.42 0.77 -2.45
N HIS A 72 -6.61 1.00 -1.90
CA HIS A 72 -7.45 -0.01 -1.29
C HIS A 72 -8.71 -0.36 -2.09
N THR A 73 -8.89 0.20 -3.27
CA THR A 73 -9.98 -0.21 -4.16
C THR A 73 -9.62 -1.49 -4.90
N PHE A 74 -10.61 -2.35 -5.12
CA PHE A 74 -10.38 -3.56 -5.91
C PHE A 74 -10.20 -3.23 -7.39
N TYR A 75 -9.39 -4.04 -8.06
CA TYR A 75 -9.11 -3.87 -9.49
C TYR A 75 -10.38 -3.88 -10.35
N ASP A 76 -11.35 -4.74 -10.03
CA ASP A 76 -12.63 -4.86 -10.73
C ASP A 76 -13.65 -3.77 -10.36
N GLY A 77 -13.35 -2.91 -9.40
CA GLY A 77 -14.22 -1.85 -8.93
C GLY A 77 -15.38 -2.31 -8.03
N HIS A 78 -15.50 -3.60 -7.71
CA HIS A 78 -16.63 -4.13 -6.95
C HIS A 78 -16.35 -4.29 -5.45
N GLY A 79 -15.19 -3.88 -4.97
CA GLY A 79 -14.82 -4.01 -3.56
C GLY A 79 -13.82 -2.97 -3.09
N GLY A 80 -13.41 -3.12 -1.82
CA GLY A 80 -12.47 -2.19 -1.19
C GLY A 80 -13.10 -0.88 -0.73
N TYR A 81 -12.27 0.12 -0.53
CA TYR A 81 -12.65 1.46 -0.11
C TYR A 81 -11.68 2.53 -0.67
N PRO A 82 -12.09 3.82 -0.75
CA PRO A 82 -13.42 4.35 -0.41
C PRO A 82 -14.46 3.95 -1.44
N LYS A 83 -15.75 4.03 -1.08
CA LYS A 83 -16.88 3.80 -1.99
C LYS A 83 -17.42 5.10 -2.55
N ASN A 84 -18.11 5.02 -3.69
CA ASN A 84 -18.80 6.16 -4.30
C ASN A 84 -17.88 7.28 -4.83
N TYR A 85 -16.67 6.93 -5.22
CA TYR A 85 -15.76 7.82 -5.94
C TYR A 85 -15.72 7.47 -7.43
N PRO A 86 -15.38 8.44 -8.31
CA PRO A 86 -15.13 8.16 -9.73
C PRO A 86 -14.08 7.05 -9.90
N PRO A 87 -14.00 6.38 -11.05
CA PRO A 87 -12.92 5.43 -11.31
C PRO A 87 -11.54 6.09 -11.21
N CYS A 88 -10.53 5.30 -10.78
CA CYS A 88 -9.15 5.77 -10.77
C CYS A 88 -8.72 6.25 -12.17
N PRO A 89 -8.06 7.41 -12.28
CA PRO A 89 -7.58 7.92 -13.56
C PRO A 89 -6.67 6.92 -14.27
N ALA A 90 -6.89 6.72 -15.57
CA ALA A 90 -6.24 5.66 -16.34
C ALA A 90 -4.72 5.80 -16.46
N ASP A 91 -4.21 7.03 -16.38
CA ASP A 91 -2.78 7.34 -16.52
C ASP A 91 -1.95 7.01 -15.28
N ILE A 92 -2.58 6.93 -14.11
CA ILE A 92 -1.93 6.53 -12.85
C ILE A 92 -2.36 5.14 -12.38
N LYS A 93 -3.46 4.61 -12.90
CA LYS A 93 -4.00 3.32 -12.46
C LYS A 93 -2.96 2.18 -12.41
N PRO A 94 -2.06 2.00 -13.37
CA PRO A 94 -1.04 0.93 -13.28
C PRO A 94 -0.13 1.07 -12.05
N ILE A 95 0.17 2.29 -11.62
CA ILE A 95 0.95 2.55 -10.41
C ILE A 95 0.13 2.21 -9.17
N VAL A 96 -1.14 2.61 -9.13
CA VAL A 96 -2.06 2.28 -8.03
C VAL A 96 -2.25 0.77 -7.92
N ASP A 97 -2.41 0.06 -9.03
CA ASP A 97 -2.56 -1.40 -9.05
C ASP A 97 -1.30 -2.10 -8.48
N ALA A 98 -0.11 -1.64 -8.82
CA ALA A 98 1.14 -2.14 -8.26
C ALA A 98 1.25 -1.82 -6.76
N LEU A 99 0.89 -0.61 -6.37
CA LEU A 99 0.89 -0.16 -4.97
C LEU A 99 -0.07 -0.99 -4.12
N THR A 100 -1.26 -1.33 -4.62
CA THR A 100 -2.24 -2.18 -3.92
C THR A 100 -1.66 -3.56 -3.55
N VAL A 101 -0.86 -4.14 -4.45
CA VAL A 101 -0.17 -5.41 -4.20
C VAL A 101 0.96 -5.21 -3.19
N ALA A 102 1.78 -4.17 -3.38
CA ALA A 102 2.93 -3.88 -2.52
C ALA A 102 2.50 -3.59 -1.07
N ASP A 103 1.48 -2.74 -0.86
CA ASP A 103 0.94 -2.44 0.47
C ASP A 103 0.35 -3.70 1.14
N SER A 104 -0.42 -4.50 0.39
CA SER A 104 -0.97 -5.76 0.90
C SER A 104 0.13 -6.75 1.30
N LEU A 105 1.22 -6.80 0.52
CA LEU A 105 2.37 -7.65 0.78
C LEU A 105 3.12 -7.20 2.04
N ASP A 106 3.45 -5.91 2.13
CA ASP A 106 4.14 -5.34 3.28
C ASP A 106 3.34 -5.54 4.56
N ALA A 107 2.06 -5.18 4.53
CA ALA A 107 1.16 -5.31 5.67
C ALA A 107 1.01 -6.75 6.18
N ALA A 108 0.95 -7.75 5.28
CA ALA A 108 0.74 -9.14 5.66
C ALA A 108 2.02 -9.85 6.11
N THR A 109 3.19 -9.38 5.68
CA THR A 109 4.50 -9.94 6.03
C THR A 109 5.20 -9.20 7.16
N ASP A 110 4.62 -8.09 7.65
CA ASP A 110 5.21 -7.31 8.75
C ASP A 110 5.16 -8.09 10.07
N ASN A 111 6.34 -8.45 10.56
CA ASN A 111 6.54 -9.16 11.82
C ASN A 111 7.05 -8.26 12.96
N ILE A 112 7.21 -6.97 12.72
CA ILE A 112 7.80 -6.00 13.65
C ILE A 112 6.79 -4.93 14.06
N GLY A 113 6.11 -4.33 13.08
CA GLY A 113 5.18 -3.21 13.32
C GLY A 113 3.79 -3.66 13.81
N ARG A 114 3.41 -4.93 13.63
CA ARG A 114 2.08 -5.46 13.97
C ARG A 114 2.17 -6.52 15.04
N CYS A 115 2.16 -6.12 16.31
CA CYS A 115 2.28 -7.04 17.44
C CYS A 115 1.04 -7.94 17.68
N TYR A 116 -0.08 -7.70 17.01
CA TYR A 116 -1.36 -8.40 17.20
C TYR A 116 -1.68 -9.42 16.09
N THR A 117 -0.85 -9.53 15.07
CA THR A 117 -0.99 -10.52 14.00
C THR A 117 0.34 -11.21 13.76
N MET A 118 0.26 -12.50 13.42
CA MET A 118 1.47 -13.21 12.95
C MET A 118 1.69 -12.89 11.46
N ALA A 119 2.94 -12.58 11.12
CA ALA A 119 3.33 -12.39 9.73
C ALA A 119 3.04 -13.66 8.91
N LYS A 120 2.47 -13.47 7.73
CA LYS A 120 2.23 -14.58 6.80
C LYS A 120 3.52 -14.92 6.05
N PRO A 121 3.82 -16.21 5.82
CA PRO A 121 4.86 -16.60 4.88
C PRO A 121 4.56 -16.01 3.48
N VAL A 122 5.59 -15.50 2.81
CA VAL A 122 5.44 -14.87 1.48
C VAL A 122 4.78 -15.84 0.49
N ASP A 123 5.18 -17.10 0.48
CA ASP A 123 4.62 -18.10 -0.46
C ASP A 123 3.11 -18.34 -0.26
N THR A 124 2.63 -18.28 0.98
CA THR A 124 1.20 -18.35 1.27
C THR A 124 0.47 -17.14 0.67
N LEU A 125 1.05 -15.97 0.82
CA LEU A 125 0.48 -14.72 0.32
C LEU A 125 0.49 -14.64 -1.21
N LEU A 126 1.54 -15.15 -1.86
CA LEU A 126 1.56 -15.28 -3.32
C LEU A 126 0.39 -16.14 -3.85
N GLY A 127 0.04 -17.21 -3.12
CA GLY A 127 -1.16 -18.01 -3.42
C GLY A 127 -2.46 -17.21 -3.30
N GLU A 128 -2.58 -16.36 -2.26
CA GLU A 128 -3.75 -15.49 -2.06
C GLU A 128 -3.87 -14.45 -3.18
N PHE A 129 -2.76 -13.85 -3.64
CA PHE A 129 -2.76 -12.92 -4.76
C PHE A 129 -3.21 -13.57 -6.07
N ARG A 130 -2.71 -14.78 -6.36
CA ARG A 130 -3.13 -15.55 -7.54
C ARG A 130 -4.62 -15.89 -7.52
N ALA A 131 -5.15 -16.27 -6.35
CA ALA A 131 -6.57 -16.58 -6.19
C ALA A 131 -7.49 -15.36 -6.38
N GLN A 132 -6.98 -14.15 -6.16
CA GLN A 132 -7.73 -12.89 -6.28
C GLN A 132 -7.33 -12.08 -7.53
N ARG A 133 -6.63 -12.73 -8.48
CA ARG A 133 -6.23 -12.14 -9.75
C ARG A 133 -7.46 -11.74 -10.57
N GLY A 134 -7.50 -10.50 -11.04
CA GLY A 134 -8.59 -9.95 -11.84
C GLY A 134 -9.81 -9.51 -11.03
N THR A 135 -9.84 -9.76 -9.72
CA THR A 135 -10.85 -9.22 -8.80
C THR A 135 -10.27 -8.13 -7.93
N ARG A 136 -9.54 -8.49 -6.89
CA ARG A 136 -8.88 -7.52 -6.01
C ARG A 136 -7.60 -6.96 -6.62
N TYR A 137 -6.81 -7.79 -7.29
CA TYR A 137 -5.49 -7.43 -7.81
C TYR A 137 -5.42 -7.48 -9.33
N ALA A 138 -4.69 -6.53 -9.91
CA ALA A 138 -4.49 -6.43 -11.35
C ALA A 138 -3.79 -7.67 -11.90
N PRO A 139 -4.32 -8.28 -12.99
CA PRO A 139 -3.73 -9.47 -13.59
C PRO A 139 -2.26 -9.28 -14.01
N GLU A 140 -1.92 -8.09 -14.49
CA GLU A 140 -0.59 -7.76 -14.99
C GLU A 140 0.43 -7.70 -13.83
N VAL A 141 0.04 -7.17 -12.69
CA VAL A 141 0.89 -7.10 -11.49
C VAL A 141 1.06 -8.50 -10.89
N VAL A 142 -0.03 -9.26 -10.77
CA VAL A 142 0.05 -10.63 -10.24
C VAL A 142 0.87 -11.54 -11.16
N ALA A 143 0.91 -11.29 -12.47
CA ALA A 143 1.74 -12.07 -13.40
C ALA A 143 3.25 -11.93 -13.11
N LEU A 144 3.70 -10.81 -12.54
CA LEU A 144 5.10 -10.66 -12.11
C LEU A 144 5.46 -11.62 -10.98
N LEU A 145 4.47 -12.02 -10.18
CA LEU A 145 4.65 -12.98 -9.08
C LEU A 145 4.74 -14.44 -9.56
N ASP A 146 4.63 -14.69 -10.86
CA ASP A 146 4.87 -15.98 -11.50
C ASP A 146 6.32 -16.13 -11.98
N ASP A 147 7.11 -15.04 -11.95
CA ASP A 147 8.55 -15.02 -12.26
C ASP A 147 9.37 -15.34 -11.00
N GLU A 148 10.17 -16.41 -11.04
CA GLU A 148 10.95 -16.88 -9.91
C GLU A 148 12.06 -15.89 -9.50
N ASP A 149 12.71 -15.24 -10.48
CA ASP A 149 13.75 -14.25 -10.21
C ASP A 149 13.16 -13.00 -9.56
N PHE A 150 12.05 -12.52 -10.06
CA PHE A 150 11.31 -11.42 -9.43
C PHE A 150 10.88 -11.75 -7.99
N CYS A 151 10.36 -12.95 -7.75
CA CYS A 151 9.96 -13.38 -6.41
C CYS A 151 11.15 -13.51 -5.45
N ARG A 152 12.31 -13.95 -5.93
CA ARG A 152 13.53 -13.98 -5.13
C ARG A 152 13.97 -12.59 -4.72
N ASP A 153 14.08 -11.67 -5.68
CA ASP A 153 14.49 -10.28 -5.43
C ASP A 153 13.49 -9.57 -4.49
N LEU A 154 12.20 -9.86 -4.63
CA LEU A 154 11.15 -9.35 -3.76
C LEU A 154 11.33 -9.83 -2.32
N LYS A 155 11.62 -11.12 -2.10
CA LYS A 155 11.86 -11.70 -0.77
C LYS A 155 13.11 -11.09 -0.13
N GLU A 156 14.20 -10.96 -0.88
CA GLU A 156 15.42 -10.31 -0.41
C GLU A 156 15.16 -8.84 -0.02
N THR A 157 14.43 -8.10 -0.85
CA THR A 157 14.06 -6.71 -0.56
C THR A 157 13.25 -6.59 0.73
N LEU A 158 12.27 -7.46 0.95
CA LEU A 158 11.45 -7.46 2.17
C LEU A 158 12.29 -7.75 3.43
N ASP A 159 13.19 -8.72 3.36
CA ASP A 159 13.98 -9.15 4.51
C ASP A 159 15.10 -8.17 4.86
N GLU A 160 15.84 -7.68 3.87
CA GLU A 160 17.01 -6.82 4.09
C GLU A 160 16.63 -5.36 4.31
N THR A 161 15.75 -4.80 3.47
CA THR A 161 15.36 -3.39 3.55
C THR A 161 14.61 -3.12 4.85
N ARG A 162 13.71 -4.02 5.25
CA ARG A 162 12.95 -3.86 6.49
C ARG A 162 13.87 -3.82 7.71
N LYS A 163 14.85 -4.72 7.77
CA LYS A 163 15.86 -4.73 8.84
C LYS A 163 16.71 -3.46 8.86
N SER A 164 17.17 -3.00 7.70
CA SER A 164 18.04 -1.81 7.60
C SER A 164 17.30 -0.54 8.05
N VAL A 165 16.08 -0.33 7.58
CA VAL A 165 15.24 0.83 7.96
C VAL A 165 14.98 0.84 9.47
N TYR A 166 14.63 -0.29 10.08
CA TYR A 166 14.42 -0.36 11.52
C TYR A 166 15.71 -0.08 12.31
N LEU A 167 16.84 -0.60 11.86
CA LEU A 167 18.13 -0.33 12.49
C LEU A 167 18.52 1.15 12.40
N GLU A 168 18.34 1.79 11.26
CA GLU A 168 18.58 3.22 11.08
C GLU A 168 17.72 4.06 12.02
N VAL A 169 16.42 3.83 12.07
CA VAL A 169 15.49 4.53 12.96
C VAL A 169 15.85 4.30 14.42
N TYR A 170 16.29 3.09 14.78
CA TYR A 170 16.70 2.76 16.15
C TYR A 170 18.03 3.44 16.53
N HIS A 171 19.00 3.53 15.62
CA HIS A 171 20.28 4.17 15.86
C HIS A 171 20.19 5.71 15.94
N VAL A 172 19.32 6.33 15.17
CA VAL A 172 19.08 7.78 15.23
C VAL A 172 18.45 8.21 16.57
N LYS A 173 17.78 7.30 17.27
CA LYS A 173 17.16 7.57 18.58
C LYS A 173 18.05 7.25 19.78
N ARG A 174 19.28 6.82 19.58
CA ARG A 174 20.31 6.64 20.60
C ARG A 174 21.27 7.83 20.63
#